data_34bc16f1428fb3db24ff54001671c1dd
#
_entry.id   34bc16f1428fb3db24ff54001671c1dd
#
_cell.length_a   1.000
_cell.length_b   1.000
_cell.length_c   1.000
_cell.angle_alpha   90.00
_cell.angle_beta   90.00
_cell.angle_gamma   90.00
#
_symmetry.space_group_name_H-M   'P 1'
#
loop_
_entity.id
_entity.type
_entity.pdbx_description
1 polymer ?
#
loop_
_entity_poly.entity_id
_entity_poly.type
_entity_poly.pdbx_seq_one_letter_code
_entity_poly.pdbx_strand_id
1 'polypeptide(L)'
;MCIRDRHRFRVLPIVNENDTTATDEIQFGDNDLLAAKLAKIFKADLLIMLSSVEGLYESFNDQTNQSTLIRQVSKLTKDIHAMAGKASKSGKGGMTSKIEAAKIMLSMNSNMVITKGDAANPLLRLKKSVQSTWFNKS
;
A
#
# COMPACT_ATOMS: atom_id res chain seq x y z
N MET A 1 28.03 -0.53 5.61
CA MET A 1 27.53 0.36 4.55
C MET A 1 26.02 0.44 4.69
N CYS A 2 25.51 1.60 5.08
CA CYS A 2 24.08 1.81 5.35
C CYS A 2 23.30 1.92 4.02
N ILE A 3 22.01 1.49 3.99
CA ILE A 3 21.14 1.64 2.82
C ILE A 3 21.08 3.10 2.35
N ARG A 4 21.14 4.06 3.29
CA ARG A 4 21.17 5.50 3.00
C ARG A 4 22.41 5.92 2.20
N ASP A 5 23.54 5.27 2.39
CA ASP A 5 24.77 5.57 1.66
C ASP A 5 24.68 5.12 0.20
N ARG A 6 23.91 4.07 -0.09
CA ARG A 6 23.72 3.55 -1.45
C ARG A 6 23.01 4.55 -2.36
N HIS A 7 22.10 5.39 -1.81
CA HIS A 7 21.46 6.47 -2.57
C HIS A 7 22.48 7.50 -3.10
N ARG A 8 23.55 7.78 -2.32
CA ARG A 8 24.64 8.64 -2.77
C ARG A 8 25.42 8.04 -3.95
N PHE A 9 25.47 6.72 -4.03
CA PHE A 9 26.16 6.00 -5.11
C PHE A 9 25.27 5.66 -6.30
N ARG A 10 24.03 6.21 -6.37
CA ARG A 10 23.04 5.93 -7.41
C ARG A 10 22.72 4.43 -7.55
N VAL A 11 22.77 3.69 -6.47
CA VAL A 11 22.40 2.28 -6.41
C VAL A 11 20.96 2.15 -5.94
N LEU A 12 20.15 1.41 -6.69
CA LEU A 12 18.77 1.07 -6.32
C LEU A 12 18.80 -0.15 -5.36
N PRO A 13 18.46 0.00 -4.08
CA PRO A 13 18.37 -1.13 -3.17
C PRO A 13 17.10 -1.94 -3.46
N ILE A 14 17.22 -3.25 -3.53
CA ILE A 14 16.10 -4.20 -3.55
C ILE A 14 16.09 -4.87 -2.17
N VAL A 15 14.97 -4.77 -1.46
CA VAL A 15 14.82 -5.28 -0.10
C VAL A 15 13.63 -6.24 -0.06
N ASN A 16 13.82 -7.37 0.59
CA ASN A 16 12.75 -8.33 0.88
C ASN A 16 12.86 -8.77 2.35
N GLU A 17 11.79 -9.30 2.91
CA GLU A 17 11.84 -9.95 4.22
C GLU A 17 12.68 -11.24 4.16
N ASN A 18 13.25 -11.61 5.31
CA ASN A 18 14.01 -12.86 5.43
C ASN A 18 13.10 -13.99 5.90
N ASP A 19 12.47 -14.70 4.97
CA ASP A 19 11.53 -15.78 5.25
C ASP A 19 12.18 -16.99 5.98
N THR A 20 13.51 -17.09 6.02
CA THR A 20 14.21 -18.19 6.65
C THR A 20 14.27 -18.09 8.18
N THR A 21 14.01 -16.92 8.74
CA THR A 21 14.03 -16.66 10.19
C THR A 21 12.65 -16.28 10.75
N ALA A 22 11.63 -16.31 9.94
CA ALA A 22 10.26 -16.02 10.37
C ALA A 22 9.74 -17.17 11.24
N THR A 23 9.49 -16.88 12.51
CA THR A 23 8.68 -17.72 13.38
C THR A 23 7.20 -17.54 13.06
N ASP A 24 6.34 -18.50 13.40
CA ASP A 24 4.90 -18.55 13.06
C ASP A 24 4.08 -17.29 13.46
N GLU A 25 4.66 -16.38 14.22
CA GLU A 25 4.07 -15.11 14.66
C GLU A 25 4.13 -14.00 13.60
N ILE A 26 4.91 -14.16 12.52
CA ILE A 26 5.12 -13.15 11.46
C ILE A 26 4.39 -13.60 10.19
N GLN A 27 3.12 -13.95 10.30
CA GLN A 27 2.29 -14.24 9.14
C GLN A 27 1.46 -13.00 8.77
N PHE A 28 1.48 -12.62 7.48
CA PHE A 28 0.59 -11.71 6.77
C PHE A 28 0.98 -10.23 6.65
N GLY A 29 1.35 -9.87 5.45
CA GLY A 29 1.45 -8.49 4.99
C GLY A 29 2.76 -7.79 5.36
N ASP A 30 3.79 -8.55 5.70
CA ASP A 30 5.07 -8.02 6.18
C ASP A 30 5.77 -7.14 5.16
N ASN A 31 5.72 -7.47 3.87
CA ASN A 31 6.31 -6.66 2.82
C ASN A 31 5.63 -5.29 2.67
N ASP A 32 4.32 -5.17 2.90
CA ASP A 32 3.63 -3.87 2.88
C ASP A 32 4.11 -2.98 4.03
N LEU A 33 4.19 -3.54 5.24
CA LEU A 33 4.70 -2.83 6.41
C LEU A 33 6.20 -2.57 6.32
N LEU A 34 6.97 -3.53 5.78
CA LEU A 34 8.40 -3.35 5.53
C LEU A 34 8.63 -2.18 4.57
N ALA A 35 7.88 -2.11 3.46
CA ALA A 35 7.96 -1.01 2.52
C ALA A 35 7.65 0.35 3.17
N ALA A 36 6.61 0.43 4.00
CA ALA A 36 6.27 1.66 4.72
C ALA A 36 7.34 2.05 5.77
N LYS A 37 7.91 1.08 6.49
CA LYS A 37 9.02 1.31 7.42
C LYS A 37 10.27 1.81 6.69
N LEU A 38 10.60 1.23 5.54
CA LEU A 38 11.69 1.69 4.70
C LEU A 38 11.44 3.09 4.17
N ALA A 39 10.23 3.37 3.65
CA ALA A 39 9.83 4.70 3.21
C ALA A 39 10.03 5.74 4.33
N LYS A 40 9.70 5.37 5.58
CA LYS A 40 9.94 6.20 6.77
C LYS A 40 11.43 6.47 7.00
N ILE A 41 12.28 5.43 6.94
CA ILE A 41 13.73 5.57 7.14
C ILE A 41 14.35 6.48 6.07
N PHE A 42 13.89 6.35 4.82
CA PHE A 42 14.37 7.14 3.68
C PHE A 42 13.74 8.52 3.58
N LYS A 43 12.71 8.82 4.39
CA LYS A 43 11.88 10.02 4.28
C LYS A 43 11.31 10.18 2.85
N ALA A 44 10.78 9.08 2.31
CA ALA A 44 10.21 9.09 0.97
C ALA A 44 8.93 9.94 0.91
N ASP A 45 8.78 10.73 -0.14
CA ASP A 45 7.59 11.56 -0.37
C ASP A 45 6.39 10.74 -0.83
N LEU A 46 6.66 9.61 -1.49
CA LEU A 46 5.63 8.75 -2.06
C LEU A 46 6.01 7.26 -1.90
N LEU A 47 5.06 6.47 -1.42
CA LEU A 47 5.09 5.02 -1.46
C LEU A 47 4.11 4.51 -2.51
N ILE A 48 4.59 3.75 -3.50
CA ILE A 48 3.76 3.12 -4.52
C ILE A 48 3.62 1.63 -4.20
N MET A 49 2.40 1.19 -3.92
CA MET A 49 2.09 -0.23 -3.71
C MET A 49 1.50 -0.84 -4.97
N LEU A 50 2.25 -1.71 -5.60
CA LEU A 50 1.80 -2.54 -6.71
C LEU A 50 1.11 -3.79 -6.15
N SER A 51 -0.19 -3.90 -6.37
CA SER A 51 -1.04 -4.94 -5.79
C SER A 51 -1.74 -5.76 -6.88
N SER A 52 -2.40 -6.84 -6.50
CA SER A 52 -3.32 -7.58 -7.37
C SER A 52 -4.65 -6.86 -7.60
N VAL A 53 -4.94 -5.82 -6.77
CA VAL A 53 -6.16 -5.01 -6.86
C VAL A 53 -5.81 -3.57 -7.21
N GLU A 54 -6.76 -2.84 -7.78
CA GLU A 54 -6.59 -1.45 -8.23
C GLU A 54 -6.52 -0.47 -7.05
N GLY A 55 -7.14 -0.82 -5.92
CA GLY A 55 -7.19 0.03 -4.74
C GLY A 55 -8.18 -0.46 -3.69
N LEU A 56 -8.62 0.46 -2.84
CA LEU A 56 -9.65 0.24 -1.83
C LEU A 56 -11.03 0.46 -2.44
N TYR A 57 -11.92 -0.49 -2.24
CA TYR A 57 -13.31 -0.41 -2.68
C TYR A 57 -14.24 -0.20 -1.48
N GLU A 58 -15.31 0.55 -1.69
CA GLU A 58 -16.44 0.58 -0.77
C GLU A 58 -17.04 -0.82 -0.63
N SER A 59 -17.77 -1.06 0.47
CA SER A 59 -18.47 -2.33 0.64
C SER A 59 -19.43 -2.55 -0.54
N PHE A 60 -19.45 -3.79 -1.00
CA PHE A 60 -20.34 -4.25 -2.06
C PHE A 60 -21.80 -3.82 -1.77
N ASN A 61 -22.41 -3.14 -2.71
CA ASN A 61 -23.82 -2.79 -2.60
C ASN A 61 -24.66 -3.89 -3.25
N ASP A 62 -25.34 -4.68 -2.41
CA ASP A 62 -26.16 -5.82 -2.87
C ASP A 62 -27.30 -5.42 -3.83
N GLN A 63 -27.73 -4.15 -3.78
CA GLN A 63 -28.81 -3.66 -4.65
C GLN A 63 -28.32 -3.31 -6.07
N THR A 64 -27.05 -2.87 -6.21
CA THR A 64 -26.49 -2.45 -7.50
C THR A 64 -25.51 -3.46 -8.08
N ASN A 65 -25.14 -4.49 -7.33
CA ASN A 65 -24.12 -5.48 -7.69
C ASN A 65 -22.77 -4.83 -8.07
N GLN A 66 -22.46 -3.65 -7.52
CA GLN A 66 -21.27 -2.87 -7.84
C GLN A 66 -20.53 -2.45 -6.58
N SER A 67 -19.22 -2.47 -6.65
CA SER A 67 -18.31 -1.88 -5.67
C SER A 67 -17.66 -0.64 -6.27
N THR A 68 -17.70 0.49 -5.56
CA THR A 68 -17.10 1.74 -6.01
C THR A 68 -15.67 1.85 -5.52
N LEU A 69 -14.74 2.16 -6.41
CA LEU A 69 -13.34 2.41 -6.06
C LEU A 69 -13.21 3.76 -5.35
N ILE A 70 -12.65 3.75 -4.14
CA ILE A 70 -12.30 4.97 -3.41
C ILE A 70 -11.01 5.53 -4.01
N ARG A 71 -11.12 6.66 -4.72
CA ARG A 71 -9.98 7.27 -5.41
C ARG A 71 -9.02 8.01 -4.48
N GLN A 72 -9.55 8.60 -3.39
CA GLN A 72 -8.77 9.42 -2.47
C GLN A 72 -9.21 9.19 -1.03
N VAL A 73 -8.22 9.04 -0.15
CA VAL A 73 -8.38 8.91 1.30
C VAL A 73 -7.48 9.94 1.98
N SER A 74 -8.09 10.95 2.60
CA SER A 74 -7.34 11.98 3.35
C SER A 74 -7.23 11.68 4.85
N LYS A 75 -8.15 10.86 5.38
CA LYS A 75 -8.17 10.44 6.79
C LYS A 75 -8.54 8.97 6.90
N LEU A 76 -7.82 8.25 7.77
CA LEU A 76 -8.13 6.85 8.08
C LEU A 76 -9.22 6.80 9.15
N THR A 77 -10.47 6.75 8.71
CA THR A 77 -11.65 6.62 9.58
C THR A 77 -11.89 5.15 9.96
N LYS A 78 -12.79 4.93 10.94
CA LYS A 78 -13.22 3.56 11.29
C LYS A 78 -13.85 2.84 10.10
N ASP A 79 -14.53 3.57 9.21
CA ASP A 79 -15.16 3.01 8.01
C ASP A 79 -14.11 2.50 7.02
N ILE A 80 -13.03 3.25 6.81
CA ILE A 80 -11.89 2.81 5.97
C ILE A 80 -11.29 1.51 6.51
N HIS A 81 -11.08 1.40 7.82
CA HIS A 81 -10.60 0.17 8.44
C HIS A 81 -11.61 -1.00 8.30
N ALA A 82 -12.90 -0.72 8.45
CA ALA A 82 -13.95 -1.73 8.29
C ALA A 82 -14.04 -2.25 6.84
N MET A 83 -13.89 -1.36 5.84
CA MET A 83 -13.85 -1.73 4.42
C MET A 83 -12.64 -2.64 4.13
N ALA A 84 -11.46 -2.31 4.64
CA ALA A 84 -10.27 -3.14 4.51
C ALA A 84 -10.44 -4.53 5.15
N GLY A 85 -11.08 -4.61 6.31
CA GLY A 85 -11.36 -5.87 7.01
C GLY A 85 -12.35 -6.76 6.26
N LYS A 86 -13.38 -6.20 5.61
CA LYS A 86 -14.31 -6.95 4.75
C LYS A 86 -13.64 -7.52 3.51
N ALA A 87 -12.78 -6.74 2.87
CA ALA A 87 -11.99 -7.17 1.72
C ALA A 87 -11.05 -8.35 2.05
N SER A 88 -10.61 -8.48 3.31
CA SER A 88 -9.71 -9.54 3.74
C SER A 88 -10.37 -10.92 3.89
N LYS A 89 -11.70 -11.01 3.90
CA LYS A 89 -12.41 -12.31 3.94
C LYS A 89 -12.22 -13.13 2.65
N SER A 90 -11.92 -12.48 1.53
CA SER A 90 -11.63 -13.12 0.23
C SER A 90 -10.14 -13.40 -0.01
N GLY A 91 -9.24 -12.83 0.80
CA GLY A 91 -7.79 -13.01 0.63
C GLY A 91 -7.07 -12.58 1.90
N LYS A 92 -6.21 -13.45 2.40
CA LYS A 92 -5.49 -13.34 3.67
C LYS A 92 -4.84 -11.97 3.87
N GLY A 93 -5.46 -11.07 4.64
CA GLY A 93 -4.84 -9.90 5.26
C GLY A 93 -4.40 -8.72 4.36
N GLY A 94 -4.40 -8.88 3.04
CA GLY A 94 -3.70 -7.96 2.15
C GLY A 94 -4.15 -6.49 2.15
N MET A 95 -5.42 -6.17 2.35
CA MET A 95 -5.87 -4.77 2.38
C MET A 95 -5.63 -4.12 3.76
N THR A 96 -5.77 -4.88 4.83
CA THR A 96 -5.51 -4.37 6.20
C THR A 96 -4.06 -3.92 6.35
N SER A 97 -3.09 -4.73 5.88
CA SER A 97 -1.67 -4.36 5.92
C SER A 97 -1.37 -3.09 5.10
N LYS A 98 -2.05 -2.90 3.97
CA LYS A 98 -1.94 -1.69 3.15
C LYS A 98 -2.49 -0.45 3.86
N ILE A 99 -3.60 -0.58 4.61
CA ILE A 99 -4.13 0.52 5.42
C ILE A 99 -3.18 0.88 6.58
N GLU A 100 -2.56 -0.11 7.23
CA GLU A 100 -1.55 0.17 8.26
C GLU A 100 -0.29 0.83 7.65
N ALA A 101 0.13 0.43 6.45
CA ALA A 101 1.19 1.11 5.72
C ALA A 101 0.80 2.56 5.39
N ALA A 102 -0.43 2.81 4.94
CA ALA A 102 -0.94 4.16 4.68
C ALA A 102 -0.93 5.03 5.94
N LYS A 103 -1.26 4.45 7.11
CA LYS A 103 -1.17 5.14 8.41
C LYS A 103 0.25 5.62 8.70
N ILE A 104 1.25 4.78 8.45
CA ILE A 104 2.66 5.18 8.62
C ILE A 104 2.99 6.35 7.69
N MET A 105 2.65 6.28 6.40
CA MET A 105 2.94 7.33 5.43
C MET A 105 2.24 8.65 5.78
N LEU A 106 0.96 8.62 6.09
CA LEU A 106 0.20 9.81 6.49
C LEU A 106 0.73 10.43 7.79
N SER A 107 1.25 9.62 8.73
CA SER A 107 1.88 10.14 9.96
C SER A 107 3.14 10.95 9.71
N MET A 108 3.80 10.70 8.58
CA MET A 108 5.01 11.41 8.12
C MET A 108 4.69 12.59 7.20
N ASN A 109 3.43 12.86 6.94
CA ASN A 109 3.00 13.82 5.93
C ASN A 109 3.44 13.45 4.49
N SER A 110 3.58 12.15 4.23
CA SER A 110 3.96 11.59 2.92
C SER A 110 2.77 10.88 2.29
N ASN A 111 2.82 10.74 0.97
CA ASN A 111 1.74 10.15 0.19
C ASN A 111 1.93 8.65 0.00
N MET A 112 0.82 7.95 -0.24
CA MET A 112 0.84 6.57 -0.67
C MET A 112 -0.20 6.34 -1.75
N VAL A 113 0.07 5.44 -2.68
CA VAL A 113 -0.89 4.99 -3.69
C VAL A 113 -0.93 3.47 -3.78
N ILE A 114 -2.13 2.92 -3.87
CA ILE A 114 -2.35 1.51 -4.22
C ILE A 114 -2.83 1.47 -5.66
N THR A 115 -2.21 0.63 -6.48
CA THR A 115 -2.57 0.42 -7.88
C THR A 115 -2.26 -1.01 -8.31
N LYS A 116 -2.88 -1.44 -9.40
CA LYS A 116 -2.69 -2.77 -9.95
C LYS A 116 -1.31 -2.93 -10.58
N GLY A 117 -0.57 -3.97 -10.17
CA GLY A 117 0.81 -4.21 -10.57
C GLY A 117 1.01 -5.20 -11.72
N ASP A 118 -0.01 -6.01 -12.05
CA ASP A 118 0.06 -7.05 -13.08
C ASP A 118 -0.06 -6.54 -14.53
N ALA A 119 -0.31 -5.24 -14.69
CA ALA A 119 -0.41 -4.62 -16.00
C ALA A 119 0.96 -4.21 -16.54
N ALA A 120 1.11 -4.20 -17.86
CA ALA A 120 2.31 -3.69 -18.50
C ALA A 120 2.57 -2.21 -18.11
N ASN A 121 3.80 -1.91 -17.68
CA ASN A 121 4.24 -0.57 -17.28
C ASN A 121 3.34 0.11 -16.21
N PRO A 122 3.14 -0.49 -15.03
CA PRO A 122 2.20 0.01 -14.02
C PRO A 122 2.51 1.44 -13.56
N LEU A 123 3.79 1.82 -13.48
CA LEU A 123 4.20 3.17 -13.10
C LEU A 123 3.86 4.22 -14.17
N LEU A 124 3.97 3.87 -15.45
CA LEU A 124 3.55 4.77 -16.53
C LEU A 124 2.03 4.95 -16.55
N ARG A 125 1.29 3.93 -16.17
CA ARG A 125 -0.15 3.97 -16.05
C ARG A 125 -0.61 4.96 -14.98
N LEU A 126 0.07 5.06 -13.85
CA LEU A 126 -0.23 6.04 -12.80
C LEU A 126 -0.27 7.48 -13.32
N LYS A 127 0.56 7.82 -14.31
CA LYS A 127 0.56 9.14 -14.95
C LYS A 127 -0.69 9.39 -15.81
N LYS A 128 -1.43 8.35 -16.21
CA LYS A 128 -2.58 8.42 -17.11
C LYS A 128 -3.93 8.31 -16.38
N SER A 129 -4.02 8.71 -15.11
CA SER A 129 -5.25 8.68 -14.31
C SER A 129 -5.94 7.31 -14.26
N VAL A 130 -5.17 6.27 -14.01
CA VAL A 130 -5.68 4.89 -13.87
C VAL A 130 -6.46 4.74 -12.59
N GLN A 131 -7.23 3.66 -12.51
CA GLN A 131 -7.90 3.24 -11.28
C GLN A 131 -6.84 2.96 -10.21
N SER A 132 -6.91 3.73 -9.11
CA SER A 132 -5.98 3.66 -8.00
C SER A 132 -6.59 4.36 -6.78
N THR A 133 -6.11 4.01 -5.59
CA THR A 133 -6.47 4.71 -4.35
C THR A 133 -5.27 5.49 -3.85
N TRP A 134 -5.43 6.79 -3.71
CA TRP A 134 -4.42 7.69 -3.17
C TRP A 134 -4.70 8.02 -1.71
N PHE A 135 -3.69 7.90 -0.88
CA PHE A 135 -3.68 8.34 0.50
C PHE A 135 -2.78 9.57 0.59
N ASN A 136 -3.39 10.72 0.82
CA ASN A 136 -2.69 12.00 0.91
C ASN A 136 -3.41 12.91 1.92
N LYS A 137 -2.65 13.68 2.67
CA LYS A 137 -3.25 14.77 3.44
C LYS A 137 -3.71 15.86 2.49
N SER A 138 -4.94 16.32 2.69
CA SER A 138 -5.47 17.53 2.07
C SER A 138 -4.83 18.78 2.67
#